data_4b5347e766ed426be9e8c20bf4494485
#
_entry.id   4b5347e766ed426be9e8c20bf4494485
#
_cell.length_a   1.000
_cell.length_b   1.000
_cell.length_c   1.000
_cell.angle_alpha   90.00
_cell.angle_beta   90.00
_cell.angle_gamma   90.00
#
_symmetry.space_group_name_H-M   'P 1'
#
loop_
_entity.id
_entity.type
_entity.pdbx_description
1 polymer ?
#
loop_
_entity_poly.entity_id
_entity_poly.type
_entity_poly.pdbx_seq_one_letter_code
_entity_poly.pdbx_strand_id
1 'polypeptide(L)'
;ITHDGTNGDFESAGNLVFDVAGDITLDAAGLDVNFAAAGTNFALIKKDSANLLFRNPQSDGLIKIQGSDGGSNQTYIEIDPSVNEGLIAFHNNGAQGNPVGINLSNQANGGGFSINTSATSGFECLTFRTNGTQRGAIVVTSSGTAYQTSSDYRLKQNVDYDWNATTECKKLKPCQFKWIEDVAIEDDGGDAAEITTGFLAHELQTVVPEAVSGVKDETNDDGSIKPQGIDQSKIIAILTKTIQELEARITALE
;
A
#
# COMPACT_ATOMS: atom_id res chain seq x y z
N ILE A 1 -8.02 17.47 50.85
CA ILE A 1 -8.43 16.09 50.58
C ILE A 1 -9.64 15.85 51.47
N THR A 2 -10.75 15.56 50.85
CA THR A 2 -11.95 15.06 51.53
C THR A 2 -12.06 13.55 51.34
N HIS A 3 -12.61 12.84 52.29
CA HIS A 3 -12.85 11.41 52.25
C HIS A 3 -14.26 11.13 52.75
N ASP A 4 -15.10 10.57 51.91
CA ASP A 4 -16.52 10.27 52.23
C ASP A 4 -16.72 8.90 52.86
N GLY A 5 -15.64 8.20 53.22
CA GLY A 5 -15.65 6.83 53.71
C GLY A 5 -15.47 5.78 52.62
N THR A 6 -15.57 6.19 51.35
CA THR A 6 -15.45 5.33 50.18
C THR A 6 -14.42 5.87 49.22
N ASN A 7 -14.41 7.19 48.96
CA ASN A 7 -13.53 7.86 48.01
C ASN A 7 -12.66 8.93 48.69
N GLY A 8 -11.45 9.11 48.22
CA GLY A 8 -10.59 10.25 48.54
C GLY A 8 -10.65 11.26 47.39
N ASP A 9 -11.31 12.43 47.61
CA ASP A 9 -11.51 13.40 46.56
C ASP A 9 -10.54 14.57 46.68
N PHE A 10 -9.94 14.96 45.56
CA PHE A 10 -9.22 16.22 45.40
C PHE A 10 -10.10 17.15 44.57
N GLU A 11 -10.72 18.09 45.22
CA GLU A 11 -11.56 19.11 44.56
C GLU A 11 -10.78 20.41 44.41
N SER A 12 -10.88 21.02 43.23
CA SER A 12 -10.33 22.31 42.91
C SER A 12 -11.31 23.10 42.02
N ALA A 13 -11.57 24.34 42.38
CA ALA A 13 -12.35 25.25 41.51
C ALA A 13 -11.60 25.67 40.23
N GLY A 14 -10.32 25.40 40.16
CA GLY A 14 -9.46 25.64 38.98
C GLY A 14 -8.71 24.37 38.57
N ASN A 15 -7.58 24.54 37.97
CA ASN A 15 -6.72 23.42 37.55
C ASN A 15 -6.08 22.74 38.76
N LEU A 16 -5.98 21.41 38.72
CA LEU A 16 -5.10 20.65 39.59
C LEU A 16 -3.81 20.36 38.82
N VAL A 17 -2.68 20.85 39.33
CA VAL A 17 -1.36 20.68 38.73
C VAL A 17 -0.52 19.81 39.65
N PHE A 18 0.05 18.73 39.10
CA PHE A 18 1.10 17.95 39.75
C PHE A 18 2.44 18.34 39.11
N ASP A 19 3.23 19.14 39.84
CA ASP A 19 4.57 19.54 39.41
C ASP A 19 5.58 18.80 40.31
N VAL A 20 6.16 17.75 39.78
CA VAL A 20 7.08 16.86 40.49
C VAL A 20 8.37 16.71 39.74
N ALA A 21 9.50 16.71 40.45
CA ALA A 21 10.83 16.53 39.88
C ALA A 21 11.14 15.06 39.48
N GLY A 22 10.32 14.12 39.88
CA GLY A 22 10.42 12.71 39.59
C GLY A 22 9.18 12.15 38.86
N ASP A 23 8.93 10.87 38.97
CA ASP A 23 7.83 10.18 38.34
C ASP A 23 6.51 10.37 39.09
N ILE A 24 5.39 10.35 38.37
CA ILE A 24 4.04 10.24 38.92
C ILE A 24 3.58 8.79 38.73
N THR A 25 3.36 8.08 39.84
CA THR A 25 2.80 6.74 39.80
C THR A 25 1.30 6.81 40.16
N LEU A 26 0.46 6.28 39.28
CA LEU A 26 -0.98 6.07 39.51
C LEU A 26 -1.19 4.57 39.69
N ASP A 27 -1.33 4.13 40.94
CA ASP A 27 -1.54 2.71 41.30
C ASP A 27 -3.00 2.50 41.73
N ALA A 28 -3.78 1.95 40.81
CA ALA A 28 -5.19 1.66 41.00
C ALA A 28 -5.39 0.15 41.21
N ALA A 29 -5.73 -0.28 42.41
CA ALA A 29 -6.01 -1.68 42.71
C ALA A 29 -7.19 -2.23 41.89
N GLY A 30 -8.11 -1.39 41.41
CA GLY A 30 -9.18 -1.72 40.46
C GLY A 30 -8.72 -1.89 39.02
N LEU A 31 -7.44 -1.72 38.73
CA LEU A 31 -6.79 -1.91 37.42
C LEU A 31 -7.11 -0.83 36.36
N ASP A 32 -7.95 0.16 36.66
CA ASP A 32 -8.41 1.17 35.69
C ASP A 32 -8.05 2.59 36.13
N VAL A 33 -7.50 3.38 35.22
CA VAL A 33 -7.44 4.85 35.33
C VAL A 33 -8.45 5.43 34.36
N ASN A 34 -9.51 6.06 34.89
CA ASN A 34 -10.62 6.59 34.14
C ASN A 34 -10.49 8.10 33.93
N PHE A 35 -10.81 8.56 32.72
CA PHE A 35 -10.95 9.98 32.39
C PHE A 35 -12.42 10.25 32.11
N ALA A 36 -13.00 11.18 32.88
CA ALA A 36 -14.40 11.51 32.80
C ALA A 36 -14.64 13.00 32.62
N ALA A 37 -15.72 13.34 31.95
CA ALA A 37 -16.25 14.68 31.85
C ALA A 37 -17.73 14.66 32.26
N ALA A 38 -18.13 15.55 33.19
CA ALA A 38 -19.49 15.59 33.73
C ALA A 38 -20.03 14.21 34.18
N GLY A 39 -19.19 13.42 34.83
CA GLY A 39 -19.54 12.07 35.34
C GLY A 39 -19.55 10.96 34.29
N THR A 40 -19.27 11.26 33.05
CA THR A 40 -19.25 10.25 31.96
C THR A 40 -17.83 9.93 31.55
N ASN A 41 -17.43 8.66 31.61
CA ASN A 41 -16.10 8.21 31.15
C ASN A 41 -16.02 8.31 29.63
N PHE A 42 -14.94 8.96 29.12
CA PHE A 42 -14.64 9.05 27.70
C PHE A 42 -13.33 8.36 27.31
N ALA A 43 -12.44 8.11 28.27
CA ALA A 43 -11.24 7.32 28.06
C ALA A 43 -10.83 6.57 29.31
N LEU A 44 -10.18 5.42 29.12
CA LEU A 44 -9.56 4.68 30.21
C LEU A 44 -8.24 4.04 29.78
N ILE A 45 -7.35 3.90 30.76
CA ILE A 45 -6.15 3.08 30.67
C ILE A 45 -6.33 1.95 31.64
N LYS A 46 -6.25 0.72 31.16
CA LYS A 46 -6.59 -0.49 31.92
C LYS A 46 -5.52 -1.55 31.75
N LYS A 47 -5.27 -2.28 32.85
CA LYS A 47 -4.59 -3.57 32.78
C LYS A 47 -5.61 -4.67 32.51
N ASP A 48 -5.40 -5.44 31.44
CA ASP A 48 -6.17 -6.62 31.11
C ASP A 48 -5.27 -7.84 31.03
N SER A 49 -5.27 -8.65 32.08
CA SER A 49 -4.31 -9.74 32.28
C SER A 49 -2.85 -9.22 32.21
N ALA A 50 -2.10 -9.56 31.20
CA ALA A 50 -0.74 -9.05 30.94
C ALA A 50 -0.70 -7.83 29.98
N ASN A 51 -1.87 -7.37 29.48
CA ASN A 51 -1.95 -6.36 28.44
C ASN A 51 -2.21 -4.95 29.01
N LEU A 52 -1.66 -3.94 28.35
CA LEU A 52 -2.04 -2.54 28.49
C LEU A 52 -3.15 -2.22 27.50
N LEU A 53 -4.29 -1.75 27.98
CA LEU A 53 -5.46 -1.39 27.16
C LEU A 53 -5.73 0.12 27.21
N PHE A 54 -5.77 0.76 26.03
CA PHE A 54 -6.32 2.11 25.85
C PHE A 54 -7.71 1.97 25.25
N ARG A 55 -8.73 2.51 25.90
CA ARG A 55 -10.12 2.34 25.46
C ARG A 55 -10.90 3.64 25.53
N ASN A 56 -11.67 3.93 24.46
CA ASN A 56 -12.81 4.83 24.52
C ASN A 56 -14.07 3.99 24.85
N PRO A 57 -14.71 4.16 26.02
CA PRO A 57 -15.86 3.35 26.42
C PRO A 57 -17.18 3.81 25.80
N GLN A 58 -17.20 4.96 25.07
CA GLN A 58 -18.40 5.45 24.42
C GLN A 58 -18.74 4.61 23.19
N SER A 59 -20.04 4.37 22.96
CA SER A 59 -20.48 3.72 21.71
C SER A 59 -20.05 4.57 20.53
N ASP A 60 -19.47 3.91 19.52
CA ASP A 60 -18.94 4.53 18.29
C ASP A 60 -17.84 5.60 18.53
N GLY A 61 -17.27 5.59 19.74
CA GLY A 61 -16.22 6.52 20.14
C GLY A 61 -14.88 6.20 19.52
N LEU A 62 -14.31 7.13 18.78
CA LEU A 62 -13.01 6.99 18.10
C LEU A 62 -11.83 7.12 19.07
N ILE A 63 -10.70 6.50 18.74
CA ILE A 63 -9.40 6.81 19.31
C ILE A 63 -8.56 7.49 18.22
N LYS A 64 -8.11 8.73 18.48
CA LYS A 64 -7.34 9.53 17.51
C LYS A 64 -6.00 9.93 18.06
N ILE A 65 -4.95 9.82 17.22
CA ILE A 65 -3.65 10.46 17.45
C ILE A 65 -3.57 11.63 16.49
N GLN A 66 -3.45 12.85 17.07
CA GLN A 66 -3.48 14.10 16.34
C GLN A 66 -2.25 14.95 16.65
N GLY A 67 -1.86 15.77 15.71
CA GLY A 67 -0.92 16.87 15.88
C GLY A 67 -1.51 18.18 15.38
N SER A 68 -0.81 19.29 15.56
CA SER A 68 -1.21 20.60 15.05
C SER A 68 -0.30 21.00 13.90
N ASP A 69 -0.88 21.43 12.78
CA ASP A 69 -0.20 22.02 11.65
C ASP A 69 -0.87 23.34 11.29
N GLY A 70 -0.12 24.45 11.38
CA GLY A 70 -0.62 25.78 11.11
C GLY A 70 -1.80 26.19 11.99
N GLY A 71 -1.91 25.66 13.23
CA GLY A 71 -3.00 25.94 14.17
C GLY A 71 -4.26 25.08 13.95
N SER A 72 -4.24 24.16 12.98
CA SER A 72 -5.32 23.19 12.72
C SER A 72 -4.93 21.81 13.22
N ASN A 73 -5.86 21.11 13.88
CA ASN A 73 -5.63 19.73 14.31
C ASN A 73 -5.65 18.78 13.12
N GLN A 74 -4.59 17.98 12.98
CA GLN A 74 -4.45 16.95 11.97
C GLN A 74 -4.51 15.58 12.62
N THR A 75 -5.35 14.69 12.11
CA THR A 75 -5.42 13.29 12.55
C THR A 75 -4.41 12.47 11.76
N TYR A 76 -3.50 11.78 12.45
CA TYR A 76 -2.51 10.88 11.86
C TYR A 76 -2.91 9.42 11.97
N ILE A 77 -3.49 9.03 13.11
CA ILE A 77 -4.01 7.67 13.32
C ILE A 77 -5.43 7.79 13.88
N GLU A 78 -6.33 7.03 13.29
CA GLU A 78 -7.71 6.92 13.74
C GLU A 78 -8.08 5.44 13.87
N ILE A 79 -8.63 5.07 15.02
CA ILE A 79 -9.20 3.75 15.28
C ILE A 79 -10.70 3.95 15.42
N ASP A 80 -11.44 3.43 14.45
CA ASP A 80 -12.89 3.58 14.34
C ASP A 80 -13.58 2.22 14.58
N PRO A 81 -14.26 2.04 15.73
CA PRO A 81 -14.99 0.82 16.02
C PRO A 81 -16.40 0.80 15.40
N SER A 82 -16.88 1.91 14.82
CA SER A 82 -18.25 2.01 14.27
C SER A 82 -18.40 1.33 12.91
N VAL A 83 -17.28 1.12 12.19
CA VAL A 83 -17.28 0.34 10.96
C VAL A 83 -17.17 -1.15 11.27
N ASN A 84 -17.86 -1.98 10.52
CA ASN A 84 -17.79 -3.43 10.67
C ASN A 84 -16.33 -3.91 10.68
N GLU A 85 -15.94 -4.62 11.74
CA GLU A 85 -14.60 -5.20 11.96
C GLU A 85 -13.52 -4.20 12.41
N GLY A 86 -13.86 -2.93 12.68
CA GLY A 86 -12.94 -1.90 13.11
C GLY A 86 -11.98 -1.44 12.00
N LEU A 87 -11.65 -0.16 11.99
CA LEU A 87 -10.71 0.43 11.03
C LEU A 87 -9.53 1.06 11.77
N ILE A 88 -8.32 0.77 11.33
CA ILE A 88 -7.14 1.58 11.63
C ILE A 88 -6.78 2.32 10.35
N ALA A 89 -7.01 3.65 10.32
CA ALA A 89 -6.66 4.48 9.20
C ALA A 89 -5.43 5.34 9.50
N PHE A 90 -4.50 5.37 8.57
CA PHE A 90 -3.39 6.32 8.57
C PHE A 90 -3.74 7.46 7.61
N HIS A 91 -3.90 8.66 8.16
CA HIS A 91 -4.32 9.83 7.39
C HIS A 91 -3.13 10.70 6.99
N ASN A 92 -3.13 11.16 5.76
CA ASN A 92 -2.32 12.29 5.33
C ASN A 92 -3.26 13.43 4.93
N ASN A 93 -3.39 14.42 5.81
CA ASN A 93 -4.29 15.56 5.61
C ASN A 93 -3.56 16.78 5.00
N GLY A 94 -2.30 16.64 4.64
CA GLY A 94 -1.48 17.71 4.09
C GLY A 94 -1.62 17.85 2.57
N ALA A 95 -1.77 19.06 2.08
CA ALA A 95 -1.76 19.41 0.66
C ALA A 95 -0.37 19.26 -0.02
N GLN A 96 0.59 18.72 0.68
CA GLN A 96 1.96 18.52 0.21
C GLN A 96 2.19 17.03 -0.01
N GLY A 97 2.44 16.65 -1.23
CA GLY A 97 2.58 15.32 -1.83
C GLY A 97 3.49 14.27 -1.18
N ASN A 98 3.53 14.17 0.14
CA ASN A 98 4.20 13.07 0.82
C ASN A 98 3.25 11.88 0.96
N PRO A 99 3.57 10.74 0.37
CA PRO A 99 2.75 9.55 0.50
C PRO A 99 2.74 9.04 1.95
N VAL A 100 1.58 8.60 2.42
CA VAL A 100 1.51 7.75 3.62
C VAL A 100 2.16 6.43 3.26
N GLY A 101 3.28 6.14 3.88
CA GLY A 101 3.97 4.85 3.72
C GLY A 101 3.77 3.98 4.95
N ILE A 102 3.38 2.73 4.74
CA ILE A 102 3.53 1.68 5.75
C ILE A 102 4.87 1.02 5.45
N ASN A 103 5.89 1.30 6.27
CA ASN A 103 7.18 0.62 6.15
C ASN A 103 7.17 -0.61 7.05
N LEU A 104 7.25 -1.78 6.43
CA LEU A 104 7.37 -3.07 7.10
C LEU A 104 8.79 -3.60 6.81
N SER A 105 9.77 -3.13 7.58
CA SER A 105 11.14 -3.65 7.48
C SER A 105 11.41 -4.69 8.56
N ASN A 106 11.80 -5.90 8.16
CA ASN A 106 12.39 -6.89 9.04
C ASN A 106 13.75 -7.30 8.47
N GLN A 107 14.81 -7.02 9.22
CA GLN A 107 16.19 -7.20 8.76
C GLN A 107 16.73 -8.62 8.90
N ALA A 108 16.05 -9.54 9.58
CA ALA A 108 16.67 -10.81 9.92
C ALA A 108 16.17 -12.03 9.11
N ASN A 109 14.91 -12.08 8.65
CA ASN A 109 14.35 -13.30 8.05
C ASN A 109 13.21 -13.06 7.01
N GLY A 110 13.29 -12.01 6.21
CA GLY A 110 12.36 -11.82 5.10
C GLY A 110 10.92 -11.56 5.56
N GLY A 111 10.71 -10.60 6.44
CA GLY A 111 9.38 -10.11 6.78
C GLY A 111 8.77 -9.36 5.59
N GLY A 112 7.48 -9.55 5.35
CA GLY A 112 6.74 -8.90 4.28
C GLY A 112 5.35 -8.44 4.73
N PHE A 113 4.67 -7.74 3.85
CA PHE A 113 3.26 -7.42 4.03
C PHE A 113 2.43 -8.64 3.64
N SER A 114 1.71 -9.22 4.61
CA SER A 114 0.82 -10.35 4.36
C SER A 114 -0.63 -9.90 4.48
N ILE A 115 -1.43 -10.18 3.43
CA ILE A 115 -2.88 -10.03 3.46
C ILE A 115 -3.48 -11.43 3.49
N ASN A 116 -4.18 -11.76 4.59
CA ASN A 116 -4.86 -13.03 4.75
C ASN A 116 -6.37 -12.83 4.67
N THR A 117 -7.06 -13.68 3.93
CA THR A 117 -8.51 -13.65 3.79
C THR A 117 -9.07 -15.07 3.85
N SER A 118 -10.25 -15.22 4.44
CA SER A 118 -11.03 -16.45 4.41
C SER A 118 -11.96 -16.54 3.19
N ALA A 119 -11.95 -15.51 2.31
CA ALA A 119 -12.78 -15.51 1.12
C ALA A 119 -12.31 -16.60 0.13
N THR A 120 -13.26 -17.39 -0.37
CA THR A 120 -13.01 -18.47 -1.33
C THR A 120 -13.27 -18.02 -2.78
N SER A 121 -13.93 -16.88 -2.98
CA SER A 121 -14.22 -16.30 -4.29
C SER A 121 -13.68 -14.88 -4.36
N GLY A 122 -12.77 -14.62 -5.29
CA GLY A 122 -12.28 -13.34 -5.76
C GLY A 122 -12.26 -12.17 -4.76
N PHE A 123 -11.36 -12.18 -3.76
CA PHE A 123 -11.18 -11.06 -2.85
C PHE A 123 -10.12 -10.08 -3.38
N GLU A 124 -10.50 -8.82 -3.54
CA GLU A 124 -9.58 -7.75 -3.96
C GLU A 124 -8.71 -7.32 -2.78
N CYS A 125 -7.52 -7.90 -2.65
CA CYS A 125 -6.58 -7.62 -1.56
C CYS A 125 -5.99 -6.21 -1.64
N LEU A 126 -5.72 -5.74 -2.85
CA LEU A 126 -5.24 -4.39 -3.14
C LEU A 126 -6.02 -3.82 -4.32
N THR A 127 -6.56 -2.62 -4.17
CA THR A 127 -7.23 -1.90 -5.26
C THR A 127 -6.46 -0.63 -5.59
N PHE A 128 -6.24 -0.40 -6.87
CA PHE A 128 -5.60 0.82 -7.39
C PHE A 128 -6.67 1.72 -7.98
N ARG A 129 -6.79 2.95 -7.47
CA ARG A 129 -7.83 3.90 -7.85
C ARG A 129 -7.25 5.26 -8.24
N THR A 130 -7.88 5.91 -9.21
CA THR A 130 -7.61 7.31 -9.57
C THR A 130 -8.93 8.07 -9.53
N ASN A 131 -9.02 9.12 -8.71
CA ASN A 131 -10.25 9.90 -8.52
C ASN A 131 -11.48 9.01 -8.22
N GLY A 132 -11.33 8.06 -7.30
CA GLY A 132 -12.40 7.12 -6.92
C GLY A 132 -12.66 5.98 -7.91
N THR A 133 -12.18 6.08 -9.15
CA THR A 133 -12.36 5.04 -10.18
C THR A 133 -11.29 3.97 -10.07
N GLN A 134 -11.71 2.71 -9.95
CA GLN A 134 -10.78 1.57 -9.91
C GLN A 134 -10.09 1.40 -11.27
N ARG A 135 -8.77 1.25 -11.24
CA ARG A 135 -7.91 1.05 -12.41
C ARG A 135 -7.35 -0.37 -12.48
N GLY A 136 -7.23 -1.02 -11.32
CA GLY A 136 -6.76 -2.38 -11.22
C GLY A 136 -6.89 -2.92 -9.81
N ALA A 137 -6.60 -4.21 -9.67
CA ALA A 137 -6.59 -4.90 -8.38
C ALA A 137 -5.63 -6.09 -8.37
N ILE A 138 -5.18 -6.46 -7.18
CA ILE A 138 -4.63 -7.79 -6.92
C ILE A 138 -5.74 -8.59 -6.25
N VAL A 139 -6.17 -9.65 -6.91
CA VAL A 139 -7.29 -10.50 -6.50
C VAL A 139 -6.78 -11.87 -6.10
N VAL A 140 -7.22 -12.35 -4.94
CA VAL A 140 -6.88 -13.69 -4.43
C VAL A 140 -8.14 -14.57 -4.42
N THR A 141 -7.97 -15.81 -4.84
CA THR A 141 -8.96 -16.87 -4.75
C THR A 141 -8.41 -18.04 -3.94
N SER A 142 -9.21 -19.07 -3.71
CA SER A 142 -8.74 -20.31 -3.07
C SER A 142 -7.63 -21.04 -3.85
N SER A 143 -7.44 -20.73 -5.14
CA SER A 143 -6.54 -21.45 -6.03
C SER A 143 -5.44 -20.60 -6.67
N GLY A 144 -5.46 -19.25 -6.47
CA GLY A 144 -4.44 -18.41 -7.08
C GLY A 144 -4.60 -16.92 -6.87
N THR A 145 -3.65 -16.18 -7.42
CA THR A 145 -3.61 -14.71 -7.42
C THR A 145 -3.69 -14.19 -8.85
N ALA A 146 -4.53 -13.19 -9.09
CA ALA A 146 -4.65 -12.49 -10.36
C ALA A 146 -4.29 -11.02 -10.22
N TYR A 147 -3.50 -10.50 -11.16
CA TYR A 147 -3.20 -9.08 -11.33
C TYR A 147 -4.11 -8.53 -12.42
N GLN A 148 -5.06 -7.69 -12.05
CA GLN A 148 -6.09 -7.21 -12.96
C GLN A 148 -5.94 -5.72 -13.26
N THR A 149 -6.14 -5.37 -14.53
CA THR A 149 -6.30 -3.98 -14.99
C THR A 149 -7.67 -3.81 -15.61
N SER A 150 -8.27 -2.62 -15.47
CA SER A 150 -9.57 -2.33 -16.05
C SER A 150 -9.54 -2.47 -17.58
N SER A 151 -10.48 -3.23 -18.13
CA SER A 151 -10.61 -3.46 -19.57
C SER A 151 -12.06 -3.48 -20.06
N ASP A 152 -12.97 -2.78 -19.33
CA ASP A 152 -14.38 -2.68 -19.71
C ASP A 152 -14.51 -1.94 -21.05
N TYR A 153 -15.32 -2.49 -21.96
CA TYR A 153 -15.53 -1.90 -23.29
C TYR A 153 -16.15 -0.50 -23.24
N ARG A 154 -16.94 -0.20 -22.23
CA ARG A 154 -17.55 1.12 -22.00
C ARG A 154 -16.54 2.24 -21.74
N LEU A 155 -15.32 1.87 -21.38
CA LEU A 155 -14.20 2.80 -21.14
C LEU A 155 -13.30 2.94 -22.37
N LYS A 156 -13.67 2.32 -23.51
CA LYS A 156 -12.90 2.31 -24.75
C LYS A 156 -13.71 2.92 -25.88
N GLN A 157 -13.01 3.57 -26.79
CA GLN A 157 -13.58 4.11 -28.03
C GLN A 157 -12.61 3.85 -29.19
N ASN A 158 -13.10 3.98 -30.43
CA ASN A 158 -12.34 3.79 -31.65
C ASN A 158 -11.64 2.42 -31.71
N VAL A 159 -12.37 1.37 -31.31
CA VAL A 159 -11.86 0.00 -31.32
C VAL A 159 -11.65 -0.44 -32.76
N ASP A 160 -10.41 -0.76 -33.12
CA ASP A 160 -10.02 -1.24 -34.44
C ASP A 160 -9.50 -2.69 -34.33
N TYR A 161 -10.06 -3.58 -35.13
CA TYR A 161 -9.63 -4.98 -35.23
C TYR A 161 -8.80 -5.25 -36.50
N ASP A 162 -8.71 -4.28 -37.43
CA ASP A 162 -8.06 -4.44 -38.73
C ASP A 162 -6.72 -3.65 -38.81
N TRP A 163 -5.81 -3.98 -37.91
CA TRP A 163 -4.47 -3.41 -37.86
C TRP A 163 -3.38 -4.48 -38.10
N ASN A 164 -2.21 -4.09 -38.60
CA ASN A 164 -1.14 -5.02 -38.99
C ASN A 164 -0.17 -5.25 -37.83
N ALA A 165 -0.45 -6.27 -37.03
CA ALA A 165 0.38 -6.63 -35.88
C ALA A 165 1.71 -7.27 -36.26
N THR A 166 1.77 -8.03 -37.36
CA THR A 166 3.01 -8.67 -37.80
C THR A 166 4.10 -7.63 -38.10
N THR A 167 3.74 -6.49 -38.65
CA THR A 167 4.69 -5.40 -38.92
C THR A 167 5.26 -4.82 -37.61
N GLU A 168 4.44 -4.64 -36.60
CA GLU A 168 4.88 -4.13 -35.30
C GLU A 168 5.70 -5.20 -34.54
N CYS A 169 5.24 -6.45 -34.54
CA CYS A 169 5.93 -7.56 -33.89
C CYS A 169 7.37 -7.73 -34.41
N LYS A 170 7.59 -7.56 -35.73
CA LYS A 170 8.93 -7.67 -36.33
C LYS A 170 9.91 -6.57 -35.90
N LYS A 171 9.44 -5.47 -35.35
CA LYS A 171 10.27 -4.39 -34.82
C LYS A 171 10.69 -4.64 -33.38
N LEU A 172 10.01 -5.55 -32.68
CA LEU A 172 10.36 -5.92 -31.30
C LEU A 172 11.75 -6.60 -31.29
N LYS A 173 12.54 -6.26 -30.28
CA LYS A 173 13.91 -6.78 -30.13
C LYS A 173 14.04 -7.55 -28.81
N PRO A 174 13.55 -8.80 -28.73
CA PRO A 174 13.80 -9.61 -27.56
C PRO A 174 15.30 -9.87 -27.42
N CYS A 175 15.81 -9.79 -26.19
CA CYS A 175 17.23 -9.97 -25.91
C CYS A 175 17.44 -10.81 -24.65
N GLN A 176 18.66 -11.30 -24.49
CA GLN A 176 19.14 -11.91 -23.25
C GLN A 176 20.14 -10.95 -22.60
N PHE A 177 20.11 -10.87 -21.29
CA PHE A 177 20.99 -10.00 -20.50
C PHE A 177 21.23 -10.58 -19.11
N LYS A 178 22.22 -10.06 -18.42
CA LYS A 178 22.43 -10.23 -16.98
C LYS A 178 22.20 -8.87 -16.30
N TRP A 179 21.68 -8.88 -15.08
CA TRP A 179 21.60 -7.68 -14.26
C TRP A 179 23.00 -7.28 -13.78
N ILE A 180 23.31 -5.99 -13.80
CA ILE A 180 24.61 -5.47 -13.38
C ILE A 180 24.90 -5.81 -11.91
N GLU A 181 23.88 -5.72 -11.04
CA GLU A 181 24.00 -6.06 -9.62
C GLU A 181 24.34 -7.54 -9.41
N ASP A 182 23.72 -8.44 -10.17
CA ASP A 182 23.99 -9.89 -10.08
C ASP A 182 25.40 -10.21 -10.56
N VAL A 183 25.88 -9.54 -11.62
CA VAL A 183 27.26 -9.68 -12.10
C VAL A 183 28.26 -9.17 -11.06
N ALA A 184 27.96 -8.05 -10.38
CA ALA A 184 28.81 -7.54 -9.29
C ALA A 184 28.90 -8.52 -8.12
N ILE A 185 27.80 -9.22 -7.80
CA ILE A 185 27.78 -10.28 -6.76
C ILE A 185 28.61 -11.48 -7.20
N GLU A 186 28.51 -11.92 -8.47
CA GLU A 186 29.32 -13.00 -9.04
C GLU A 186 30.82 -12.66 -8.98
N ASP A 187 31.19 -11.43 -9.37
CA ASP A 187 32.58 -10.94 -9.37
C ASP A 187 33.18 -10.88 -7.94
N ASP A 188 32.34 -10.65 -6.92
CA ASP A 188 32.74 -10.67 -5.50
C ASP A 188 32.76 -12.08 -4.88
N GLY A 189 32.53 -13.12 -5.69
CA GLY A 189 32.56 -14.53 -5.26
C GLY A 189 31.23 -15.06 -4.73
N GLY A 190 30.14 -14.39 -5.02
CA GLY A 190 28.77 -14.88 -4.80
C GLY A 190 28.29 -15.85 -5.88
N ASP A 191 26.96 -16.05 -5.93
CA ASP A 191 26.33 -16.93 -6.91
C ASP A 191 26.47 -16.36 -8.33
N ALA A 192 26.55 -17.26 -9.32
CA ALA A 192 26.66 -16.87 -10.73
C ALA A 192 25.42 -16.11 -11.20
N ALA A 193 25.63 -14.98 -11.87
CA ALA A 193 24.56 -14.16 -12.43
C ALA A 193 23.77 -14.91 -13.50
N GLU A 194 22.45 -15.01 -13.34
CA GLU A 194 21.58 -15.72 -14.27
C GLU A 194 21.30 -14.92 -15.55
N ILE A 195 21.17 -15.63 -16.67
CA ILE A 195 20.75 -15.02 -17.94
C ILE A 195 19.22 -14.82 -17.91
N THR A 196 18.79 -13.59 -18.04
CA THR A 196 17.39 -13.19 -18.13
C THR A 196 17.01 -12.89 -19.58
N THR A 197 15.79 -13.25 -19.98
CA THR A 197 15.24 -12.91 -21.31
C THR A 197 14.20 -11.82 -21.17
N GLY A 198 14.26 -10.79 -22.01
CA GLY A 198 13.33 -9.68 -21.96
C GLY A 198 13.53 -8.65 -23.06
N PHE A 199 13.25 -7.41 -22.74
CA PHE A 199 13.38 -6.25 -23.66
C PHE A 199 14.09 -5.10 -22.96
N LEU A 200 14.81 -4.30 -23.72
CA LEU A 200 15.28 -3.00 -23.27
C LEU A 200 14.15 -1.97 -23.41
N ALA A 201 13.79 -1.30 -22.30
CA ALA A 201 12.62 -0.42 -22.23
C ALA A 201 12.62 0.66 -23.31
N HIS A 202 13.73 1.35 -23.52
CA HIS A 202 13.83 2.41 -24.53
C HIS A 202 13.69 1.91 -25.97
N GLU A 203 14.08 0.66 -26.28
CA GLU A 203 13.85 0.05 -27.58
C GLU A 203 12.40 -0.35 -27.77
N LEU A 204 11.79 -0.97 -26.74
CA LEU A 204 10.37 -1.32 -26.73
C LEU A 204 9.49 -0.06 -26.90
N GLN A 205 9.85 1.05 -26.26
CA GLN A 205 9.12 2.31 -26.32
C GLN A 205 8.95 2.85 -27.75
N THR A 206 9.89 2.54 -28.65
CA THR A 206 9.80 2.95 -30.06
C THR A 206 8.73 2.19 -30.85
N VAL A 207 8.28 1.03 -30.36
CA VAL A 207 7.31 0.14 -31.02
C VAL A 207 5.97 0.16 -30.28
N VAL A 208 6.01 0.09 -28.95
CA VAL A 208 4.83 0.00 -28.06
C VAL A 208 5.02 1.03 -26.94
N PRO A 209 4.85 2.33 -27.21
CA PRO A 209 5.10 3.38 -26.21
C PRO A 209 4.24 3.25 -24.96
N GLU A 210 3.02 2.74 -25.07
CA GLU A 210 2.10 2.50 -23.95
C GLU A 210 2.51 1.34 -23.04
N ALA A 211 3.48 0.52 -23.45
CA ALA A 211 4.07 -0.53 -22.63
C ALA A 211 5.19 -0.03 -21.72
N VAL A 212 5.64 1.21 -21.87
CA VAL A 212 6.83 1.72 -21.17
C VAL A 212 6.51 2.98 -20.38
N SER A 213 6.95 3.00 -19.13
CA SER A 213 6.92 4.17 -18.26
C SER A 213 8.32 4.72 -18.02
N GLY A 214 8.42 6.02 -17.72
CA GLY A 214 9.68 6.72 -17.51
C GLY A 214 10.34 7.20 -18.82
N VAL A 215 11.43 7.92 -18.67
CA VAL A 215 12.19 8.54 -19.77
C VAL A 215 13.57 7.90 -19.85
N LYS A 216 14.04 7.66 -21.07
CA LYS A 216 15.40 7.11 -21.29
C LYS A 216 16.44 8.05 -20.69
N ASP A 217 17.41 7.48 -19.99
CA ASP A 217 18.54 8.18 -19.36
C ASP A 217 18.14 9.21 -18.28
N GLU A 218 16.92 9.10 -17.71
CA GLU A 218 16.47 9.96 -16.64
C GLU A 218 17.22 9.65 -15.33
N THR A 219 17.54 10.70 -14.57
CA THR A 219 18.18 10.59 -13.26
C THR A 219 17.34 11.26 -12.18
N ASN A 220 17.50 10.82 -10.95
CA ASN A 220 16.98 11.49 -9.76
C ASN A 220 17.82 12.73 -9.43
N ASP A 221 17.36 13.57 -8.49
CA ASP A 221 18.04 14.80 -8.07
C ASP A 221 19.45 14.53 -7.48
N ASP A 222 19.68 13.34 -6.95
CA ASP A 222 20.97 12.88 -6.41
C ASP A 222 21.91 12.29 -7.48
N GLY A 223 21.50 12.27 -8.75
CA GLY A 223 22.26 11.73 -9.88
C GLY A 223 22.14 10.21 -10.05
N SER A 224 21.41 9.51 -9.20
CA SER A 224 21.15 8.07 -9.36
C SER A 224 20.23 7.79 -10.55
N ILE A 225 20.31 6.56 -11.09
CA ILE A 225 19.47 6.12 -12.20
C ILE A 225 18.00 6.13 -11.80
N LYS A 226 17.16 6.78 -12.62
CA LYS A 226 15.71 6.67 -12.55
C LYS A 226 15.23 5.70 -13.64
N PRO A 227 14.97 4.43 -13.29
CA PRO A 227 14.77 3.40 -14.30
C PRO A 227 13.45 3.53 -15.03
N GLN A 228 13.44 3.15 -16.31
CA GLN A 228 12.20 2.90 -17.05
C GLN A 228 11.59 1.55 -16.61
N GLY A 229 10.23 1.46 -16.65
CA GLY A 229 9.49 0.22 -16.41
C GLY A 229 8.80 -0.29 -17.66
N ILE A 230 8.56 -1.60 -17.74
CA ILE A 230 7.83 -2.27 -18.83
C ILE A 230 6.57 -2.95 -18.29
N ASP A 231 5.43 -2.66 -18.92
CA ASP A 231 4.18 -3.42 -18.77
C ASP A 231 4.10 -4.46 -19.90
N GLN A 232 4.52 -5.68 -19.62
CA GLN A 232 4.53 -6.78 -20.58
C GLN A 232 3.12 -7.17 -21.07
N SER A 233 2.07 -6.86 -20.33
CA SER A 233 0.70 -7.19 -20.72
C SER A 233 0.28 -6.54 -22.03
N LYS A 234 0.87 -5.40 -22.40
CA LYS A 234 0.60 -4.69 -23.66
C LYS A 234 1.11 -5.43 -24.89
N ILE A 235 2.13 -6.25 -24.73
CA ILE A 235 2.74 -7.02 -25.82
C ILE A 235 1.85 -8.20 -26.22
N ILE A 236 1.05 -8.74 -25.29
CA ILE A 236 0.22 -9.93 -25.53
C ILE A 236 -0.75 -9.73 -26.71
N ALA A 237 -1.38 -8.57 -26.82
CA ALA A 237 -2.31 -8.29 -27.92
C ALA A 237 -1.61 -8.30 -29.29
N ILE A 238 -0.40 -7.73 -29.38
CA ILE A 238 0.42 -7.73 -30.60
C ILE A 238 0.80 -9.17 -30.99
N LEU A 239 1.27 -9.97 -30.04
CA LEU A 239 1.64 -11.36 -30.29
C LEU A 239 0.43 -12.19 -30.71
N THR A 240 -0.72 -12.04 -30.04
CA THR A 240 -1.96 -12.76 -30.40
C THR A 240 -2.41 -12.43 -31.81
N LYS A 241 -2.47 -11.15 -32.17
CA LYS A 241 -2.87 -10.72 -33.51
C LYS A 241 -1.87 -11.19 -34.57
N THR A 242 -0.56 -11.13 -34.27
CA THR A 242 0.49 -11.65 -35.17
C THR A 242 0.31 -13.15 -35.44
N ILE A 243 -0.01 -13.95 -34.42
CA ILE A 243 -0.30 -15.39 -34.61
C ILE A 243 -1.51 -15.58 -35.51
N GLN A 244 -2.58 -14.82 -35.32
CA GLN A 244 -3.78 -14.89 -36.18
C GLN A 244 -3.49 -14.52 -37.65
N GLU A 245 -2.68 -13.47 -37.87
CA GLU A 245 -2.27 -13.07 -39.22
C GLU A 245 -1.36 -14.12 -39.90
N LEU A 246 -0.46 -14.76 -39.15
CA LEU A 246 0.39 -15.83 -39.65
C LEU A 246 -0.40 -17.10 -39.97
N GLU A 247 -1.35 -17.48 -39.10
CA GLU A 247 -2.25 -18.63 -39.33
C GLU A 247 -3.06 -18.43 -40.61
N ALA A 248 -3.70 -17.24 -40.78
CA ALA A 248 -4.44 -16.94 -42.00
C ALA A 248 -3.57 -17.01 -43.27
N ARG A 249 -2.31 -16.59 -43.20
CA ARG A 249 -1.37 -16.68 -44.32
C ARG A 249 -0.98 -18.10 -44.62
N ILE A 250 -0.77 -18.96 -43.60
CA ILE A 250 -0.48 -20.39 -43.78
C ILE A 250 -1.67 -21.06 -44.45
N THR A 251 -2.90 -20.86 -43.94
CA THR A 251 -4.11 -21.44 -44.55
C THR A 251 -4.30 -21.03 -46.00
N ALA A 252 -3.89 -19.79 -46.36
CA ALA A 252 -3.99 -19.35 -47.76
C ALA A 252 -2.93 -19.96 -48.71
N LEU A 253 -1.94 -20.70 -48.16
CA LEU A 253 -0.88 -21.40 -48.91
C LEU A 253 -1.19 -22.89 -49.09
N GLU A 254 -2.15 -23.43 -48.34
CA GLU A 254 -2.67 -24.78 -48.42
C GLU A 254 -3.76 -24.90 -49.49
#